data_a459ba8dffdf04bc9540105c3b07383b
#
_entry.id   a459ba8dffdf04bc9540105c3b07383b
#
_cell.length_a   1.000
_cell.length_b   1.000
_cell.length_c   1.000
_cell.angle_alpha   90.00
_cell.angle_beta   90.00
_cell.angle_gamma   90.00
#
_symmetry.space_group_name_H-M   'P 1'
#
loop_
_entity.id
_entity.type
_entity.pdbx_description
1 polymer ?
#
loop_
_entity_poly.entity_id
_entity_poly.type
_entity_poly.pdbx_seq_one_letter_code
_entity_poly.pdbx_strand_id
1 'polypeptide(L)'
;MVASMLPADTSGWAATGFVQVSTVGGTPDAYVPMRGPVVSCDCWAVSPNSSKPPWGKANNLAEHIAAACQDHKACSRVVVLPGGYPPVRVHQAYLLTEPRRIPSDDGAYARYQFDMALHWTEQ
;
A
#
# COMPACT_ATOMS: atom_id res chain seq x y z
N MET A 1 -6.62 -3.09 -6.68
CA MET A 1 -7.46 -3.31 -5.49
C MET A 1 -6.62 -3.16 -4.24
N VAL A 2 -7.15 -2.52 -3.22
CA VAL A 2 -6.45 -2.28 -1.95
C VAL A 2 -7.33 -2.74 -0.79
N ALA A 3 -6.79 -3.52 0.13
CA ALA A 3 -7.52 -3.97 1.33
C ALA A 3 -6.53 -4.49 2.39
N SER A 4 -7.05 -4.81 3.58
CA SER A 4 -6.25 -5.35 4.68
C SER A 4 -6.08 -6.87 4.63
N MET A 5 -6.87 -7.57 3.82
CA MET A 5 -6.77 -9.02 3.66
C MET A 5 -6.76 -9.39 2.19
N LEU A 6 -5.89 -10.33 1.82
CA LEU A 6 -5.81 -10.84 0.45
C LEU A 6 -6.94 -11.86 0.22
N PRO A 7 -7.85 -11.60 -0.73
CA PRO A 7 -8.90 -12.56 -1.04
C PRO A 7 -8.34 -13.87 -1.63
N ALA A 8 -8.95 -14.99 -1.28
CA ALA A 8 -8.57 -16.28 -1.85
C ALA A 8 -8.95 -16.37 -3.34
N ASP A 9 -10.04 -15.72 -3.73
CA ASP A 9 -10.47 -15.65 -5.13
C ASP A 9 -9.69 -14.56 -5.87
N THR A 10 -8.87 -14.95 -6.84
CA THR A 10 -8.03 -14.04 -7.61
C THR A 10 -8.74 -13.39 -8.78
N SER A 11 -9.96 -13.84 -9.13
CA SER A 11 -10.65 -13.36 -10.33
C SER A 11 -10.92 -11.85 -10.33
N GLY A 12 -11.11 -11.26 -9.14
CA GLY A 12 -11.40 -9.85 -9.01
C GLY A 12 -10.19 -8.93 -9.05
N TRP A 13 -8.96 -9.46 -8.92
CA TRP A 13 -7.77 -8.62 -8.85
C TRP A 13 -6.57 -9.12 -9.67
N ALA A 14 -6.65 -10.29 -10.27
CA ALA A 14 -5.53 -10.88 -11.01
C ALA A 14 -5.02 -9.96 -12.13
N ALA A 15 -5.91 -9.22 -12.78
CA ALA A 15 -5.54 -8.33 -13.89
C ALA A 15 -4.84 -7.06 -13.43
N THR A 16 -5.21 -6.52 -12.27
CA THR A 16 -4.74 -5.21 -11.79
C THR A 16 -3.68 -5.32 -10.70
N GLY A 17 -3.56 -6.46 -10.04
CA GLY A 17 -2.75 -6.62 -8.84
C GLY A 17 -3.53 -6.24 -7.58
N PHE A 18 -2.93 -6.49 -6.44
CA PHE A 18 -3.56 -6.26 -5.14
C PHE A 18 -2.55 -5.63 -4.19
N VAL A 19 -2.97 -4.60 -3.47
CA VAL A 19 -2.16 -3.99 -2.40
C VAL A 19 -2.79 -4.33 -1.07
N GLN A 20 -2.08 -5.09 -0.26
CA GLN A 20 -2.49 -5.42 1.10
C GLN A 20 -1.82 -4.45 2.06
N VAL A 21 -2.61 -3.79 2.89
CA VAL A 21 -2.13 -2.76 3.82
C VAL A 21 -2.34 -3.25 5.25
N SER A 22 -1.27 -3.20 6.04
CA SER A 22 -1.31 -3.59 7.46
C SER A 22 -0.66 -2.50 8.30
N THR A 23 -1.26 -2.17 9.43
CA THR A 23 -0.65 -1.23 10.38
C THR A 23 0.48 -1.93 11.11
N VAL A 24 1.67 -1.31 11.10
CA VAL A 24 2.87 -1.84 11.75
C VAL A 24 3.19 -1.10 13.03
N GLY A 25 2.84 0.18 13.12
CA GLY A 25 3.14 1.00 14.27
C GLY A 25 3.13 2.48 13.94
N GLY A 26 4.03 3.22 14.54
CA GLY A 26 4.11 4.66 14.42
C GLY A 26 3.88 5.32 15.76
N THR A 27 4.35 6.53 15.91
CA THR A 27 4.23 7.29 17.15
C THR A 27 3.41 8.54 16.89
N PRO A 28 2.26 8.73 17.59
CA PRO A 28 1.53 9.99 17.47
C PRO A 28 2.35 11.12 18.09
N ASP A 29 2.22 12.31 17.52
CA ASP A 29 2.85 13.50 18.07
C ASP A 29 2.13 13.93 19.36
N ALA A 30 2.89 14.22 20.41
CA ALA A 30 2.32 14.63 21.70
C ALA A 30 1.80 16.05 21.68
N TYR A 31 2.28 16.91 20.79
CA TYR A 31 2.00 18.35 20.78
C TYR A 31 1.13 18.79 19.59
N VAL A 32 1.17 18.06 18.49
CA VAL A 32 0.44 18.37 17.26
C VAL A 32 -0.58 17.28 17.00
N PRO A 33 -1.86 17.60 16.69
CA PRO A 33 -2.87 16.58 16.44
C PRO A 33 -2.69 15.92 15.07
N MET A 34 -1.49 15.47 14.77
CA MET A 34 -1.13 14.79 13.55
C MET A 34 -0.87 13.32 13.83
N ARG A 35 -1.50 12.45 13.04
CA ARG A 35 -1.27 11.01 13.13
C ARG A 35 -0.18 10.63 12.15
N GLY A 36 0.73 9.78 12.59
CA GLY A 36 1.86 9.32 11.79
C GLY A 36 2.01 7.80 11.80
N PRO A 37 0.99 7.05 11.34
CA PRO A 37 1.09 5.59 11.33
C PRO A 37 2.13 5.12 10.31
N VAL A 38 2.76 3.99 10.64
CA VAL A 38 3.59 3.24 9.70
C VAL A 38 2.78 2.04 9.24
N VAL A 39 2.65 1.89 7.93
CA VAL A 39 1.92 0.78 7.33
C VAL A 39 2.85 -0.07 6.49
N SER A 40 2.63 -1.37 6.51
CA SER A 40 3.30 -2.30 5.61
C SER A 40 2.42 -2.49 4.37
N CYS A 41 3.00 -2.30 3.21
CA CYS A 41 2.33 -2.47 1.93
C CYS A 41 2.90 -3.69 1.23
N ASP A 42 2.04 -4.66 0.96
CA ASP A 42 2.39 -5.85 0.20
C ASP A 42 1.73 -5.76 -1.17
N CYS A 43 2.56 -5.66 -2.21
CA CYS A 43 2.09 -5.56 -3.58
C CYS A 43 2.09 -6.94 -4.21
N TRP A 44 0.91 -7.48 -4.44
CA TRP A 44 0.70 -8.83 -4.95
C TRP A 44 0.35 -8.81 -6.43
N ALA A 45 0.91 -9.74 -7.16
CA ALA A 45 0.51 -10.07 -8.52
C ALA A 45 0.42 -11.58 -8.67
N VAL A 46 -0.48 -12.03 -9.52
CA VAL A 46 -0.70 -13.45 -9.73
C VAL A 46 -0.91 -13.75 -11.22
N SER A 47 -0.38 -14.89 -11.66
CA SER A 47 -0.65 -15.43 -12.99
C SER A 47 -1.35 -16.78 -12.84
N PRO A 48 -2.70 -16.80 -12.83
CA PRO A 48 -3.44 -18.03 -12.51
C PRO A 48 -3.17 -19.18 -13.48
N ASN A 49 -2.78 -18.86 -14.72
CA ASN A 49 -2.55 -19.86 -15.77
C ASN A 49 -1.07 -20.18 -16.00
N SER A 50 -0.20 -19.76 -15.08
CA SER A 50 1.24 -19.95 -15.21
C SER A 50 1.85 -20.32 -13.86
N SER A 51 2.91 -21.13 -13.88
CA SER A 51 3.68 -21.44 -12.69
C SER A 51 4.78 -20.40 -12.41
N LYS A 52 4.96 -19.44 -13.32
CA LYS A 52 5.97 -18.38 -13.16
C LYS A 52 5.35 -17.16 -12.46
N PRO A 53 5.87 -16.74 -11.30
CA PRO A 53 5.39 -15.54 -10.63
C PRO A 53 5.62 -14.29 -11.49
N PRO A 54 4.62 -13.38 -11.57
CA PRO A 54 4.77 -12.16 -12.35
C PRO A 54 5.51 -11.07 -11.56
N TRP A 55 6.82 -11.27 -11.34
CA TRP A 55 7.64 -10.36 -10.53
C TRP A 55 7.66 -8.93 -11.06
N GLY A 56 7.75 -8.77 -12.39
CA GLY A 56 7.73 -7.44 -13.01
C GLY A 56 6.46 -6.66 -12.71
N LYS A 57 5.32 -7.34 -12.71
CA LYS A 57 4.03 -6.72 -12.43
C LYS A 57 3.93 -6.28 -10.97
N ALA A 58 4.37 -7.11 -10.03
CA ALA A 58 4.39 -6.77 -8.62
C ALA A 58 5.35 -5.60 -8.35
N ASN A 59 6.53 -5.62 -8.96
CA ASN A 59 7.51 -4.55 -8.85
C ASN A 59 6.96 -3.23 -9.40
N ASN A 60 6.31 -3.27 -10.57
CA ASN A 60 5.72 -2.07 -11.17
C ASN A 60 4.64 -1.47 -10.28
N LEU A 61 3.84 -2.30 -9.64
CA LEU A 61 2.81 -1.83 -8.71
C LEU A 61 3.45 -1.09 -7.52
N ALA A 62 4.52 -1.65 -6.94
CA ALA A 62 5.26 -1.02 -5.85
C ALA A 62 5.90 0.31 -6.30
N GLU A 63 6.50 0.34 -7.49
CA GLU A 63 7.13 1.55 -8.01
C GLU A 63 6.11 2.65 -8.33
N HIS A 64 4.91 2.29 -8.76
CA HIS A 64 3.84 3.27 -8.96
C HIS A 64 3.44 3.94 -7.65
N ILE A 65 3.37 3.18 -6.57
CA ILE A 65 3.07 3.74 -5.25
C ILE A 65 4.19 4.66 -4.80
N ALA A 66 5.44 4.24 -4.97
CA ALA A 66 6.60 5.07 -4.61
C ALA A 66 6.61 6.40 -5.38
N ALA A 67 6.33 6.36 -6.67
CA ALA A 67 6.26 7.56 -7.50
C ALA A 67 5.12 8.49 -7.06
N ALA A 68 3.97 7.92 -6.73
CA ALA A 68 2.82 8.70 -6.24
C ALA A 68 3.14 9.42 -4.93
N CYS A 69 3.91 8.79 -4.04
CA CYS A 69 4.32 9.41 -2.78
C CYS A 69 5.28 10.60 -3.00
N GLN A 70 6.07 10.58 -4.06
CA GLN A 70 6.96 11.68 -4.41
C GLN A 70 6.24 12.85 -5.09
N ASP A 71 5.04 12.62 -5.60
CA ASP A 71 4.22 13.68 -6.20
C ASP A 71 3.41 14.36 -5.08
N HIS A 72 3.93 15.46 -4.56
CA HIS A 72 3.31 16.18 -3.45
C HIS A 72 1.92 16.72 -3.79
N LYS A 73 1.63 17.01 -5.04
CA LYS A 73 0.30 17.48 -5.45
C LYS A 73 -0.72 16.36 -5.40
N ALA A 74 -0.34 15.15 -5.80
CA ALA A 74 -1.23 13.99 -5.75
C ALA A 74 -1.38 13.45 -4.33
N CYS A 75 -0.31 13.49 -3.54
CA CYS A 75 -0.26 12.90 -2.21
C CYS A 75 -0.93 13.79 -1.14
N SER A 76 -0.69 15.11 -1.18
CA SER A 76 -1.24 16.06 -0.21
C SER A 76 -2.66 16.44 -0.61
N ARG A 77 -3.65 15.80 0.01
CA ARG A 77 -5.06 16.03 -0.33
C ARG A 77 -5.98 15.65 0.82
N VAL A 78 -7.23 16.12 0.70
CA VAL A 78 -8.30 15.73 1.61
C VAL A 78 -8.91 14.43 1.13
N VAL A 79 -9.06 13.48 2.05
CA VAL A 79 -9.68 12.19 1.79
C VAL A 79 -10.97 12.08 2.59
N VAL A 80 -12.06 11.79 1.91
CA VAL A 80 -13.36 11.55 2.55
C VAL A 80 -13.43 10.07 2.93
N LEU A 81 -13.64 9.81 4.21
CA LEU A 81 -13.71 8.45 4.73
C LEU A 81 -15.15 7.94 4.71
N PRO A 82 -15.35 6.63 4.52
CA PRO A 82 -16.68 6.05 4.58
C PRO A 82 -17.23 6.00 6.01
N GLY A 83 -18.54 5.75 6.14
CA GLY A 83 -19.15 5.51 7.43
C GLY A 83 -19.35 6.74 8.31
N GLY A 84 -19.35 7.94 7.73
CA GLY A 84 -19.59 9.17 8.48
C GLY A 84 -18.43 9.66 9.32
N TYR A 85 -17.25 9.09 9.15
CA TYR A 85 -16.03 9.59 9.80
C TYR A 85 -15.67 10.96 9.24
N PRO A 86 -15.08 11.85 10.07
CA PRO A 86 -14.63 13.15 9.57
C PRO A 86 -13.61 12.98 8.45
N PRO A 87 -13.60 13.88 7.45
CA PRO A 87 -12.57 13.84 6.43
C PRO A 87 -11.19 14.11 7.03
N VAL A 88 -10.16 13.57 6.40
CA VAL A 88 -8.78 13.74 6.84
C VAL A 88 -7.98 14.43 5.74
N ARG A 89 -7.00 15.23 6.14
CA ARG A 89 -6.03 15.79 5.21
C ARG A 89 -4.73 15.00 5.32
N VAL A 90 -4.35 14.37 4.24
CA VAL A 90 -3.04 13.73 4.13
C VAL A 90 -2.01 14.81 3.81
N HIS A 91 -1.01 14.95 4.65
CA HIS A 91 0.05 15.94 4.46
C HIS A 91 1.20 15.38 3.66
N GLN A 92 1.59 14.16 3.97
CA GLN A 92 2.66 13.47 3.25
C GLN A 92 2.58 11.97 3.44
N ALA A 93 3.15 11.26 2.49
CA ALA A 93 3.40 9.84 2.57
C ALA A 93 4.76 9.58 1.95
N TYR A 94 5.55 8.71 2.55
CA TYR A 94 6.86 8.38 2.02
C TYR A 94 7.27 6.96 2.42
N LEU A 95 8.10 6.35 1.59
CA LEU A 95 8.59 5.01 1.86
C LEU A 95 9.71 5.08 2.89
N LEU A 96 9.62 4.21 3.90
CA LEU A 96 10.67 4.03 4.90
C LEU A 96 11.71 3.01 4.42
N THR A 97 11.29 2.08 3.58
CA THR A 97 12.16 1.06 3.00
C THR A 97 11.93 1.00 1.50
N GLU A 98 12.95 0.61 0.74
CA GLU A 98 12.77 0.33 -0.68
C GLU A 98 11.92 -0.92 -0.86
N PRO A 99 11.11 -0.99 -1.94
CA PRO A 99 10.38 -2.22 -2.24
C PRO A 99 11.32 -3.40 -2.39
N ARG A 100 11.00 -4.50 -1.73
CA ARG A 100 11.83 -5.70 -1.75
C ARG A 100 10.99 -6.90 -2.16
N ARG A 101 11.63 -7.78 -2.90
CA ARG A 101 11.04 -9.03 -3.34
C ARG A 101 10.94 -10.01 -2.17
N ILE A 102 9.73 -10.54 -1.95
CA ILE A 102 9.50 -11.56 -0.92
C ILE A 102 9.30 -12.89 -1.63
N PRO A 103 10.20 -13.87 -1.44
CA PRO A 103 10.01 -15.20 -1.99
C PRO A 103 8.75 -15.87 -1.43
N SER A 104 8.05 -16.62 -2.28
CA SER A 104 6.87 -17.36 -1.89
C SER A 104 6.99 -18.80 -2.38
N ASP A 105 6.46 -19.73 -1.59
CA ASP A 105 6.40 -21.15 -1.98
C ASP A 105 5.32 -21.41 -3.02
N ASP A 106 4.38 -20.48 -3.20
CA ASP A 106 3.35 -20.57 -4.22
C ASP A 106 3.88 -19.96 -5.52
N GLY A 107 4.15 -20.79 -6.51
CA GLY A 107 4.80 -20.40 -7.76
C GLY A 107 3.99 -19.47 -8.65
N ALA A 108 2.69 -19.25 -8.38
CA ALA A 108 1.85 -18.36 -9.18
C ALA A 108 1.86 -16.91 -8.64
N TYR A 109 2.27 -16.70 -7.41
CA TYR A 109 2.20 -15.40 -6.74
C TYR A 109 3.55 -14.70 -6.71
N ALA A 110 3.53 -13.40 -6.95
CA ALA A 110 4.66 -12.51 -6.75
C ALA A 110 4.28 -11.45 -5.71
N ARG A 111 5.22 -11.12 -4.84
CA ARG A 111 5.00 -10.17 -3.76
C ARG A 111 6.20 -9.27 -3.59
N TYR A 112 5.95 -7.96 -3.57
CA TYR A 112 6.92 -6.95 -3.16
C TYR A 112 6.39 -6.24 -1.93
N GLN A 113 7.25 -5.96 -0.97
CA GLN A 113 6.87 -5.39 0.30
C GLN A 113 7.72 -4.15 0.61
N PHE A 114 7.09 -3.13 1.14
CA PHE A 114 7.77 -1.95 1.69
C PHE A 114 6.97 -1.40 2.86
N ASP A 115 7.64 -0.62 3.70
CA ASP A 115 6.99 0.12 4.78
C ASP A 115 6.85 1.57 4.38
N MET A 116 5.71 2.16 4.72
CA MET A 116 5.38 3.53 4.36
C MET A 116 4.92 4.30 5.59
N ALA A 117 5.39 5.53 5.74
CA ALA A 117 4.89 6.43 6.76
C ALA A 117 3.85 7.37 6.14
N LEU A 118 2.74 7.55 6.86
CA LEU A 118 1.67 8.46 6.51
C LEU A 118 1.55 9.52 7.57
N HIS A 119 1.36 10.79 7.18
CA HIS A 119 1.10 11.87 8.12
C HIS A 119 -0.21 12.53 7.72
N TRP A 120 -1.18 12.54 8.63
CA TRP A 120 -2.49 13.10 8.37
C TRP A 120 -3.08 13.76 9.60
N THR A 121 -4.00 14.70 9.36
CA THR A 121 -4.77 15.36 10.41
C THR A 121 -6.25 15.26 10.09
N GLU A 122 -7.07 15.23 11.13
CA GLU A 122 -8.52 15.34 11.00
C GLU A 122 -8.87 16.75 10.55
N GLN A 123 -9.81 16.86 9.66
CA GLN A 123 -10.20 18.13 9.07
C GLN A 123 -11.47 18.69 9.68
#